data_62fa6ef82b5e9c86cc053990c4039625
#
_entry.id   62fa6ef82b5e9c86cc053990c4039625
#
_cell.length_a   1.000
_cell.length_b   1.000
_cell.length_c   1.000
_cell.angle_alpha   90.00
_cell.angle_beta   90.00
_cell.angle_gamma   90.00
#
_symmetry.space_group_name_H-M   'P 1'
#
loop_
_entity.id
_entity.type
_entity.pdbx_description
1 polymer ?
#
loop_
_entity_poly.entity_id
_entity_poly.type
_entity_poly.pdbx_seq_one_letter_code
_entity_poly.pdbx_strand_id
1 'polypeptide(L)'
;MYQGSSTKQCLICHKELNQQQDLFHLVNNSSLCLSCIRKFKIINSDIRIQGYHVKVLYEYNDFFRQLLFQYKALDDYALKDCFIESFQELKRTYKNYIIVVIPSSQKDNKRRGFCPNVEIVKTFSQHIFTGLYKKEDYKQTKQKDRSQVKKILSIK
;
A
#
# COMPACT_ATOMS: atom_id res chain seq x y z
N MET A 1 -18.53 11.38 -34.31
CA MET A 1 -17.55 10.60 -33.53
C MET A 1 -17.22 11.36 -32.26
N TYR A 2 -17.80 10.95 -31.13
CA TYR A 2 -17.45 11.51 -29.80
C TYR A 2 -16.09 10.97 -29.38
N GLN A 3 -15.05 11.78 -29.50
CA GLN A 3 -13.79 11.51 -28.77
C GLN A 3 -14.04 11.85 -27.32
N GLY A 4 -14.41 10.84 -26.51
CA GLY A 4 -14.45 10.96 -25.07
C GLY A 4 -13.03 11.15 -24.58
N SER A 5 -12.63 12.37 -24.25
CA SER A 5 -11.42 12.62 -23.50
C SER A 5 -11.59 11.95 -22.15
N SER A 6 -10.91 10.84 -21.94
CA SER A 6 -10.84 10.16 -20.63
C SER A 6 -10.14 11.09 -19.65
N THR A 7 -10.91 11.89 -18.91
CA THR A 7 -10.39 12.75 -17.86
C THR A 7 -9.85 11.86 -16.75
N LYS A 8 -8.57 12.01 -16.42
CA LYS A 8 -7.93 11.29 -15.32
C LYS A 8 -8.53 11.77 -14.00
N GLN A 9 -8.96 10.84 -13.14
CA GLN A 9 -9.54 11.17 -11.84
C GLN A 9 -8.63 10.75 -10.70
N CYS A 10 -8.71 11.47 -9.57
CA CYS A 10 -8.03 11.10 -8.34
C CYS A 10 -8.56 9.77 -7.80
N LEU A 11 -7.68 8.80 -7.54
CA LEU A 11 -8.05 7.47 -7.06
C LEU A 11 -8.77 7.47 -5.70
N ILE A 12 -8.62 8.54 -4.89
CA ILE A 12 -9.19 8.58 -3.54
C ILE A 12 -10.51 9.34 -3.50
N CYS A 13 -10.59 10.52 -4.14
CA CYS A 13 -11.78 11.39 -4.04
C CYS A 13 -12.53 11.58 -5.35
N HIS A 14 -12.07 10.91 -6.43
CA HIS A 14 -12.64 10.93 -7.78
C HIS A 14 -12.74 12.33 -8.43
N LYS A 15 -12.09 13.34 -7.84
CA LYS A 15 -11.98 14.66 -8.45
C LYS A 15 -11.17 14.57 -9.74
N GLU A 16 -11.60 15.28 -10.79
CA GLU A 16 -10.85 15.36 -12.03
C GLU A 16 -9.46 16.00 -11.81
N LEU A 17 -8.45 15.36 -12.39
CA LEU A 17 -7.07 15.83 -12.40
C LEU A 17 -6.83 16.61 -13.68
N ASN A 18 -6.99 17.93 -13.61
CA ASN A 18 -6.86 18.80 -14.77
C ASN A 18 -5.38 19.10 -15.00
N GLN A 19 -4.74 18.34 -15.89
CA GLN A 19 -3.30 18.46 -16.20
C GLN A 19 -2.91 19.84 -16.71
N GLN A 20 -3.85 20.61 -17.27
CA GLN A 20 -3.57 21.94 -17.82
C GLN A 20 -3.56 23.06 -16.77
N GLN A 21 -4.11 22.82 -15.57
CA GLN A 21 -4.26 23.85 -14.53
C GLN A 21 -3.37 23.64 -13.31
N ASP A 22 -2.71 22.48 -13.18
CA ASP A 22 -1.90 22.16 -12.01
C ASP A 22 -0.49 21.72 -12.44
N LEU A 23 0.50 22.61 -12.25
CA LEU A 23 1.92 22.35 -12.52
C LEU A 23 2.43 21.07 -11.85
N PHE A 24 1.87 20.70 -10.70
CA PHE A 24 2.22 19.47 -10.02
C PHE A 24 1.91 18.23 -10.85
N HIS A 25 0.75 18.17 -11.50
CA HIS A 25 0.37 17.04 -12.35
C HIS A 25 1.08 17.03 -13.71
N LEU A 26 1.55 18.18 -14.19
CA LEU A 26 2.40 18.26 -15.40
C LEU A 26 3.77 17.62 -15.17
N VAL A 27 4.35 17.81 -13.97
CA VAL A 27 5.68 17.32 -13.63
C VAL A 27 5.64 15.91 -13.05
N ASN A 28 4.63 15.62 -12.23
CA ASN A 28 4.53 14.36 -11.50
C ASN A 28 3.31 13.58 -11.99
N ASN A 29 3.38 12.72 -12.90
CA ASN A 29 2.24 11.93 -13.41
C ASN A 29 1.43 11.21 -12.28
N SER A 30 0.98 11.98 -11.28
CA SER A 30 0.32 11.55 -10.07
C SER A 30 -1.09 11.03 -10.35
N SER A 31 -1.49 9.97 -9.65
CA SER A 31 -2.86 9.44 -9.64
C SER A 31 -3.72 10.08 -8.55
N LEU A 32 -3.16 10.98 -7.75
CA LEU A 32 -3.82 11.66 -6.64
C LEU A 32 -3.84 13.17 -6.82
N CYS A 33 -4.90 13.84 -6.38
CA CYS A 33 -4.93 15.29 -6.28
C CYS A 33 -4.11 15.76 -5.07
N LEU A 34 -3.62 16.99 -5.12
CA LEU A 34 -2.82 17.60 -4.03
C LEU A 34 -3.52 17.56 -2.67
N SER A 35 -4.84 17.78 -2.64
CA SER A 35 -5.60 17.72 -1.38
C SER A 35 -5.61 16.32 -0.75
N CYS A 36 -5.60 15.26 -1.54
CA CYS A 36 -5.48 13.88 -1.05
C CYS A 36 -4.05 13.55 -0.62
N ILE A 37 -3.04 13.98 -1.38
CA ILE A 37 -1.62 13.79 -1.03
C ILE A 37 -1.31 14.42 0.33
N ARG A 38 -1.78 15.64 0.58
CA ARG A 38 -1.55 16.36 1.86
C ARG A 38 -2.17 15.69 3.09
N LYS A 39 -3.14 14.78 2.91
CA LYS A 39 -3.72 14.00 4.03
C LYS A 39 -2.81 12.88 4.53
N PHE A 40 -1.86 12.44 3.68
CA PHE A 40 -0.83 11.51 4.12
C PHE A 40 0.17 12.24 5.01
N LYS A 41 0.27 11.84 6.26
CA LYS A 41 1.32 12.33 7.14
C LYS A 41 2.58 11.51 6.93
N ILE A 42 3.49 12.04 6.13
CA ILE A 42 4.77 11.41 5.80
C ILE A 42 5.69 11.52 7.00
N ILE A 43 6.23 10.40 7.48
CA ILE A 43 7.27 10.33 8.51
C ILE A 43 8.64 10.16 7.85
N ASN A 44 8.76 9.23 6.91
CA ASN A 44 9.99 8.90 6.17
C ASN A 44 11.23 8.81 7.07
N SER A 45 11.11 8.15 8.21
CA SER A 45 12.20 7.98 9.18
C SER A 45 12.76 6.58 9.18
N ASP A 46 14.06 6.48 9.47
CA ASP A 46 14.75 5.21 9.69
C ASP A 46 15.00 5.07 11.19
N ILE A 47 14.45 4.01 11.79
CA ILE A 47 14.59 3.68 13.20
C ILE A 47 15.20 2.28 13.37
N ARG A 48 15.72 1.99 14.57
CA ARG A 48 16.17 0.64 14.92
C ARG A 48 15.26 0.04 15.98
N ILE A 49 14.76 -1.16 15.70
CA ILE A 49 13.97 -1.94 16.65
C ILE A 49 14.64 -3.31 16.81
N GLN A 50 15.09 -3.63 18.01
CA GLN A 50 15.76 -4.91 18.32
C GLN A 50 16.93 -5.22 17.35
N GLY A 51 17.70 -4.19 16.96
CA GLY A 51 18.83 -4.33 16.04
C GLY A 51 18.48 -4.29 14.54
N TYR A 52 17.21 -4.38 14.18
CA TYR A 52 16.76 -4.31 12.81
C TYR A 52 16.51 -2.86 12.36
N HIS A 53 16.90 -2.54 11.12
CA HIS A 53 16.53 -1.29 10.49
C HIS A 53 15.06 -1.33 10.07
N VAL A 54 14.30 -0.33 10.46
CA VAL A 54 12.89 -0.20 10.13
C VAL A 54 12.67 1.16 9.50
N LYS A 55 12.23 1.18 8.24
CA LYS A 55 11.81 2.40 7.56
C LYS A 55 10.32 2.62 7.78
N VAL A 56 9.97 3.75 8.40
CA VAL A 56 8.59 4.16 8.62
C VAL A 56 8.22 5.20 7.59
N LEU A 57 7.24 4.91 6.75
CA LEU A 57 6.83 5.80 5.66
C LEU A 57 5.77 6.81 6.08
N TYR A 58 4.73 6.33 6.77
CA TYR A 58 3.55 7.14 7.12
C TYR A 58 3.14 6.99 8.58
N GLU A 59 2.53 8.03 9.12
CA GLU A 59 1.75 7.94 10.35
C GLU A 59 0.45 7.18 10.11
N TYR A 60 0.10 6.27 11.01
CA TYR A 60 -1.18 5.56 10.97
C TYR A 60 -2.29 6.44 11.56
N ASN A 61 -2.66 7.50 10.85
CA ASN A 61 -3.74 8.42 11.21
C ASN A 61 -5.11 7.91 10.73
N ASP A 62 -6.20 8.61 11.06
CA ASP A 62 -7.56 8.21 10.68
C ASP A 62 -7.76 8.15 9.17
N PHE A 63 -7.18 9.06 8.41
CA PHE A 63 -7.24 9.03 6.96
C PHE A 63 -6.56 7.78 6.39
N PHE A 64 -5.35 7.46 6.85
CA PHE A 64 -4.61 6.28 6.40
C PHE A 64 -5.33 4.98 6.78
N ARG A 65 -5.93 4.95 7.97
CA ARG A 65 -6.76 3.83 8.43
C ARG A 65 -7.98 3.60 7.53
N GLN A 66 -8.71 4.67 7.18
CA GLN A 66 -9.86 4.60 6.28
C GLN A 66 -9.45 4.14 4.88
N LEU A 67 -8.34 4.65 4.34
CA LEU A 67 -7.81 4.25 3.04
C LEU A 67 -7.44 2.76 3.01
N LEU A 68 -6.76 2.27 4.06
CA LEU A 68 -6.48 0.85 4.20
C LEU A 68 -7.73 -0.01 4.35
N PHE A 69 -8.77 0.50 5.00
CA PHE A 69 -10.07 -0.18 5.11
C PHE A 69 -10.73 -0.31 3.74
N GLN A 70 -10.80 0.77 2.95
CA GLN A 70 -11.32 0.75 1.58
C GLN A 70 -10.56 -0.27 0.73
N TYR A 71 -9.24 -0.22 0.75
CA TYR A 71 -8.40 -1.13 -0.02
C TYR A 71 -8.56 -2.60 0.40
N LYS A 72 -8.57 -2.90 1.72
CA LYS A 72 -8.53 -4.28 2.24
C LYS A 72 -9.91 -4.88 2.54
N ALA A 73 -10.90 -4.08 2.93
CA ALA A 73 -12.21 -4.56 3.35
C ALA A 73 -13.30 -4.34 2.30
N LEU A 74 -13.20 -3.25 1.54
CA LEU A 74 -14.10 -2.95 0.43
C LEU A 74 -13.53 -3.36 -0.94
N ASP A 75 -12.36 -4.01 -0.95
CA ASP A 75 -11.72 -4.62 -2.11
C ASP A 75 -11.39 -3.63 -3.25
N ASP A 76 -11.18 -2.34 -2.91
CA ASP A 76 -10.84 -1.31 -3.89
C ASP A 76 -9.38 -1.47 -4.36
N TYR A 77 -9.19 -2.31 -5.37
CA TYR A 77 -7.88 -2.68 -5.91
C TYR A 77 -7.09 -1.50 -6.46
N ALA A 78 -7.77 -0.47 -7.00
CA ALA A 78 -7.11 0.68 -7.61
C ALA A 78 -6.25 1.46 -6.60
N LEU A 79 -6.61 1.42 -5.32
CA LEU A 79 -5.89 2.13 -4.26
C LEU A 79 -4.49 1.60 -3.96
N LYS A 80 -4.05 0.45 -4.52
CA LYS A 80 -2.69 -0.10 -4.30
C LYS A 80 -1.60 0.91 -4.63
N ASP A 81 -1.80 1.73 -5.66
CA ASP A 81 -0.81 2.70 -6.15
C ASP A 81 -0.66 3.91 -5.22
N CYS A 82 -1.71 4.22 -4.42
CA CYS A 82 -1.71 5.36 -3.51
C CYS A 82 -0.67 5.26 -2.38
N PHE A 83 -0.36 4.04 -1.94
CA PHE A 83 0.49 3.83 -0.75
C PHE A 83 1.97 4.09 -0.98
N ILE A 84 2.43 4.08 -2.23
CA ILE A 84 3.85 4.24 -2.58
C ILE A 84 4.07 5.48 -3.46
N GLU A 85 3.02 6.20 -3.80
CA GLU A 85 3.12 7.33 -4.73
C GLU A 85 4.13 8.41 -4.28
N SER A 86 4.19 8.71 -2.97
CA SER A 86 5.14 9.66 -2.38
C SER A 86 6.56 9.10 -2.21
N PHE A 87 6.82 7.84 -2.58
CA PHE A 87 8.11 7.16 -2.32
C PHE A 87 8.62 6.44 -3.57
N GLN A 88 8.67 7.15 -4.69
CA GLN A 88 9.15 6.58 -5.96
C GLN A 88 10.62 6.12 -5.89
N GLU A 89 11.41 6.66 -4.97
CA GLU A 89 12.79 6.25 -4.71
C GLU A 89 12.90 4.80 -4.24
N LEU A 90 11.85 4.19 -3.67
CA LEU A 90 11.87 2.79 -3.24
C LEU A 90 12.20 1.84 -4.39
N LYS A 91 11.77 2.13 -5.61
CA LYS A 91 12.11 1.35 -6.80
C LYS A 91 13.62 1.24 -6.99
N ARG A 92 14.34 2.36 -6.81
CA ARG A 92 15.79 2.41 -6.95
C ARG A 92 16.49 1.79 -5.74
N THR A 93 16.04 2.14 -4.54
CA THR A 93 16.63 1.67 -3.29
C THR A 93 16.57 0.16 -3.14
N TYR A 94 15.43 -0.45 -3.48
CA TYR A 94 15.20 -1.88 -3.28
C TYR A 94 15.29 -2.72 -4.57
N LYS A 95 15.86 -2.17 -5.64
CA LYS A 95 15.98 -2.85 -6.94
C LYS A 95 16.60 -4.25 -6.88
N ASN A 96 17.63 -4.42 -6.01
CA ASN A 96 18.39 -5.67 -5.88
C ASN A 96 18.00 -6.49 -4.65
N TYR A 97 16.90 -6.12 -3.96
CA TYR A 97 16.45 -6.81 -2.77
C TYR A 97 15.33 -7.78 -3.10
N ILE A 98 15.32 -8.93 -2.42
CA ILE A 98 14.14 -9.79 -2.38
C ILE A 98 13.21 -9.26 -1.28
N ILE A 99 12.02 -8.85 -1.66
CA ILE A 99 11.03 -8.31 -0.73
C ILE A 99 10.19 -9.46 -0.20
N VAL A 100 10.31 -9.73 1.10
CA VAL A 100 9.49 -10.72 1.80
C VAL A 100 8.24 -10.04 2.34
N VAL A 101 7.08 -10.47 1.87
CA VAL A 101 5.80 -9.84 2.22
C VAL A 101 5.13 -10.58 3.37
N ILE A 102 4.74 -9.83 4.42
CA ILE A 102 3.93 -10.40 5.50
C ILE A 102 2.54 -10.78 4.96
N PRO A 103 2.13 -12.07 5.10
CA PRO A 103 0.91 -12.57 4.48
C PRO A 103 -0.35 -12.03 5.15
N SER A 104 -1.38 -11.78 4.34
CA SER A 104 -2.76 -11.60 4.78
C SER A 104 -3.43 -12.97 5.01
N SER A 105 -4.66 -12.98 5.57
CA SER A 105 -5.49 -14.20 5.64
C SER A 105 -5.71 -14.80 4.25
N GLN A 106 -5.52 -16.11 4.12
CA GLN A 106 -5.76 -16.82 2.84
C GLN A 106 -7.24 -16.77 2.45
N LYS A 107 -8.14 -16.91 3.43
CA LYS A 107 -9.59 -16.79 3.22
C LYS A 107 -9.96 -15.42 2.67
N ASP A 108 -9.44 -14.34 3.27
CA ASP A 108 -9.71 -12.99 2.82
C ASP A 108 -9.11 -12.71 1.43
N ASN A 109 -7.92 -13.24 1.15
CA ASN A 109 -7.30 -13.10 -0.17
C ASN A 109 -8.10 -13.81 -1.27
N LYS A 110 -8.64 -15.01 -0.98
CA LYS A 110 -9.53 -15.72 -1.91
C LYS A 110 -10.83 -14.95 -2.17
N ARG A 111 -11.47 -14.43 -1.12
CA ARG A 111 -12.70 -13.62 -1.24
C ARG A 111 -12.47 -12.36 -2.08
N ARG A 112 -11.34 -11.71 -1.87
CA ARG A 112 -10.97 -10.42 -2.45
C ARG A 112 -10.39 -10.55 -3.87
N GLY A 113 -9.88 -11.75 -4.23
CA GLY A 113 -9.23 -12.01 -5.51
C GLY A 113 -7.78 -11.53 -5.61
N PHE A 114 -7.22 -10.91 -4.55
CA PHE A 114 -5.84 -10.43 -4.52
C PHE A 114 -5.24 -10.43 -3.12
N CYS A 115 -3.90 -10.38 -3.04
CA CYS A 115 -3.14 -10.25 -1.80
C CYS A 115 -2.69 -8.78 -1.62
N PRO A 116 -3.30 -7.98 -0.73
CA PRO A 116 -3.09 -6.54 -0.66
C PRO A 116 -1.63 -6.11 -0.53
N ASN A 117 -0.88 -6.75 0.38
CA ASN A 117 0.50 -6.37 0.61
C ASN A 117 1.39 -6.71 -0.60
N VAL A 118 1.12 -7.81 -1.29
CA VAL A 118 1.84 -8.19 -2.52
C VAL A 118 1.58 -7.18 -3.63
N GLU A 119 0.33 -6.77 -3.81
CA GLU A 119 -0.03 -5.81 -4.87
C GLU A 119 0.60 -4.43 -4.64
N ILE A 120 0.70 -3.97 -3.37
CA ILE A 120 1.44 -2.75 -3.05
C ILE A 120 2.93 -2.91 -3.40
N VAL A 121 3.56 -4.04 -3.04
CA VAL A 121 4.98 -4.26 -3.33
C VAL A 121 5.24 -4.33 -4.83
N LYS A 122 4.36 -4.93 -5.62
CA LYS A 122 4.46 -4.98 -7.09
C LYS A 122 4.56 -3.60 -7.74
N THR A 123 4.09 -2.55 -7.08
CA THR A 123 4.19 -1.19 -7.62
C THR A 123 5.63 -0.66 -7.66
N PHE A 124 6.54 -1.23 -6.87
CA PHE A 124 7.95 -0.77 -6.79
C PHE A 124 9.01 -1.89 -6.89
N SER A 125 8.65 -3.17 -6.77
CA SER A 125 9.59 -4.29 -6.90
C SER A 125 9.00 -5.46 -7.66
N GLN A 126 9.85 -6.16 -8.43
CA GLN A 126 9.51 -7.42 -9.11
C GLN A 126 10.05 -8.64 -8.36
N HIS A 127 11.00 -8.46 -7.44
CA HIS A 127 11.63 -9.53 -6.68
C HIS A 127 10.90 -9.77 -5.36
N ILE A 128 9.80 -10.52 -5.42
CA ILE A 128 8.90 -10.72 -4.28
C ILE A 128 8.89 -12.20 -3.86
N PHE A 129 9.20 -12.45 -2.59
CA PHE A 129 9.03 -13.77 -2.00
C PHE A 129 7.66 -13.87 -1.32
N THR A 130 6.82 -14.75 -1.82
CA THR A 130 5.44 -14.98 -1.34
C THR A 130 5.26 -16.32 -0.62
N GLY A 131 6.37 -17.01 -0.29
CA GLY A 131 6.36 -18.33 0.36
C GLY A 131 5.92 -18.32 1.82
N LEU A 132 5.79 -17.13 2.47
CA LEU A 132 5.23 -17.04 3.80
C LEU A 132 3.71 -17.20 3.78
N TYR A 133 3.17 -17.97 4.72
CA TYR A 133 1.72 -18.10 4.91
C TYR A 133 1.35 -18.17 6.38
N LYS A 134 0.10 -17.82 6.70
CA LYS A 134 -0.48 -18.02 8.02
C LYS A 134 -1.01 -19.43 8.14
N LYS A 135 -0.63 -20.15 9.19
CA LYS A 135 -1.16 -21.48 9.50
C LYS A 135 -2.64 -21.45 9.83
N GLU A 136 -3.09 -20.38 10.50
CA GLU A 136 -4.46 -20.19 10.96
C GLU A 136 -4.97 -18.80 10.59
N ASP A 137 -6.25 -18.71 10.26
CA ASP A 137 -6.94 -17.45 10.05
C ASP A 137 -7.41 -16.86 11.38
N TYR A 138 -6.72 -15.85 11.88
CA TYR A 138 -7.14 -15.09 13.06
C TYR A 138 -7.24 -13.59 12.74
N LYS A 139 -8.17 -12.92 13.40
CA LYS A 139 -8.30 -11.46 13.31
C LYS A 139 -7.41 -10.81 14.36
N GLN A 140 -6.38 -10.08 13.94
CA GLN A 140 -5.44 -9.37 14.83
C GLN A 140 -6.12 -8.40 15.80
N THR A 141 -7.27 -7.85 15.43
CA THR A 141 -8.07 -6.94 16.26
C THR A 141 -8.65 -7.59 17.51
N LYS A 142 -8.76 -8.93 17.55
CA LYS A 142 -9.32 -9.68 18.68
C LYS A 142 -8.25 -10.22 19.64
N GLN A 143 -6.98 -10.17 19.27
CA GLN A 143 -5.92 -10.76 20.08
C GLN A 143 -5.21 -9.70 20.92
N LYS A 144 -5.37 -9.79 22.24
CA LYS A 144 -4.67 -8.92 23.23
C LYS A 144 -3.17 -9.26 23.35
N ASP A 145 -2.77 -10.50 23.08
CA ASP A 145 -1.40 -10.96 23.20
C ASP A 145 -0.75 -11.16 21.83
N ARG A 146 0.19 -10.28 21.51
CA ARG A 146 0.96 -10.31 20.25
C ARG A 146 2.10 -11.32 20.26
N SER A 147 2.46 -11.91 21.38
CA SER A 147 3.55 -12.89 21.50
C SER A 147 3.27 -14.16 20.69
N GLN A 148 2.01 -14.50 20.50
CA GLN A 148 1.57 -15.69 19.75
C GLN A 148 1.71 -15.54 18.21
N VAL A 149 1.94 -14.34 17.69
CA VAL A 149 2.02 -14.10 16.23
C VAL A 149 3.20 -14.84 15.60
N LYS A 150 4.31 -15.01 16.33
CA LYS A 150 5.50 -15.73 15.85
C LYS A 150 5.24 -17.22 15.54
N LYS A 151 4.26 -17.84 16.20
CA LYS A 151 3.92 -19.27 16.01
C LYS A 151 3.03 -19.55 14.79
N ILE A 152 2.50 -18.50 14.17
CA ILE A 152 1.45 -18.60 13.15
C ILE A 152 1.99 -18.50 11.73
N LEU A 153 3.22 -17.99 11.56
CA LEU A 153 3.86 -17.89 10.26
C LEU A 153 4.63 -19.16 9.93
N SER A 154 4.53 -19.62 8.70
CA SER A 154 5.30 -20.73 8.13
C SER A 154 5.80 -20.39 6.74
N ILE A 155 6.83 -21.12 6.30
CA ILE A 155 7.41 -21.04 4.96
C ILE A 155 6.95 -22.31 4.21
N LYS A 156 6.57 -22.14 2.95
CA LYS A 156 6.33 -23.24 2.00
C LYS A 156 7.63 -23.72 1.43
#